data_b138920ebecd13d039a2183bc6dbe446
#
_entry.id   b138920ebecd13d039a2183bc6dbe446
#
_cell.length_a   1.000
_cell.length_b   1.000
_cell.length_c   1.000
_cell.angle_alpha   90.00
_cell.angle_beta   90.00
_cell.angle_gamma   90.00
#
_symmetry.space_group_name_H-M   'P 1'
#
loop_
_entity.id
_entity.type
_entity.pdbx_description
1 polymer ?
#
loop_
_entity_poly.entity_id
_entity_poly.type
_entity_poly.pdbx_seq_one_letter_code
_entity_poly.pdbx_strand_id
1 'polypeptide(L)'
;MFKNRILKKLGAGLMAGLCAFTLIGTNLSSFKTSAAETTKEPLLSGDEVIKQAAKYLGVPYGWDCKGYDGVYSSSNPKKQSMETVRQRGLDCSGLVYATLTDLGVRTSGFPSNNPVPQNYWEYGDGSAYKNCTMTYKGITSPIEVVYEKLDADSHQYFDSENLIPGSVVSGTAKDNGIGHMWFYMGKFDSRDAVLDYLVKLGYDRNAVSPYVGSGNGDGGKHWRIECNGSQGCVINNNTDGKARFKSFVAYKLTSRDTTFSIKKCIDGTSQIVGKSPVDGSFAKYGVYSDSECKTKVGEITVGADGIGSIKLPDGTYYVKELSAPKGYALSTKVYELKSNQTVTVYENYQTGKIKVNKTSEDKIVKDIEFKVTGSDGSAYSKKTDSNGTAEFSGLKVYDMKSGKPVTYTVSEINVATRYETPKAQNVTLTSGNADLTVNVKFNNELKTGSIKINKQSEDGENGDRTFEIKGGGKKYSIKTGSDGIAVLSDIPVYDSNNEKIVYTISEKNVPVKYVVPADQTVTLTADATKSVTFKNRLKKFTAEIVKKDSETGTAQGDGTLSGAVYGIFNGEELVDTYTTDENGYFRTKEYICGDNWTLREISAPEGYLLDETV
;
A
#
# COMPACT_ATOMS: atom_id res chain seq x y z
N MET A 1 10.28 42.29 49.67
CA MET A 1 11.73 42.16 49.53
C MET A 1 12.01 41.27 48.33
N PHE A 2 12.61 41.88 47.36
CA PHE A 2 13.62 41.39 46.43
C PHE A 2 13.35 40.07 45.70
N LYS A 3 13.09 40.17 44.43
CA LYS A 3 13.95 40.31 43.19
C LYS A 3 14.32 38.94 42.62
N ASN A 4 13.77 38.71 41.44
CA ASN A 4 14.44 38.81 40.14
C ASN A 4 15.30 37.62 39.68
N ARG A 5 14.97 37.21 38.50
CA ARG A 5 15.79 37.02 37.23
C ARG A 5 16.25 35.58 37.00
N ILE A 6 16.29 35.01 35.82
CA ILE A 6 16.42 35.42 34.41
C ILE A 6 16.27 34.12 33.59
N LEU A 7 15.45 34.00 32.59
CA LEU A 7 15.68 34.08 31.16
C LEU A 7 16.69 33.08 30.52
N LYS A 8 16.19 32.49 29.52
CA LYS A 8 16.72 32.22 28.14
C LYS A 8 16.92 30.73 27.85
N LYS A 9 16.62 30.21 26.72
CA LYS A 9 16.34 30.51 25.31
C LYS A 9 16.06 29.17 24.62
N LEU A 10 15.35 28.97 23.66
CA LEU A 10 15.21 29.14 22.22
C LEU A 10 14.18 28.11 21.74
N GLY A 11 13.26 28.30 20.88
CA GLY A 11 13.18 29.14 19.71
C GLY A 11 12.77 28.33 18.49
N ALA A 12 11.98 28.95 17.67
CA ALA A 12 11.52 28.57 16.31
C ALA A 12 10.17 27.83 16.28
N GLY A 13 9.10 28.32 15.78
CA GLY A 13 8.92 29.34 14.73
C GLY A 13 7.93 28.76 13.73
N LEU A 14 6.61 29.03 13.89
CA LEU A 14 5.64 28.83 12.82
C LEU A 14 4.89 30.15 12.64
N MET A 15 5.24 30.86 11.59
CA MET A 15 4.50 32.02 11.08
C MET A 15 3.31 31.52 10.27
N ALA A 16 2.10 31.67 10.81
CA ALA A 16 0.89 31.72 10.02
C ALA A 16 0.51 33.18 9.87
N GLY A 17 0.72 33.73 8.65
CA GLY A 17 0.30 35.07 8.30
C GLY A 17 -1.21 35.18 8.17
N LEU A 18 -1.85 35.82 9.13
CA LEU A 18 -3.22 36.27 9.05
C LEU A 18 -3.21 37.68 8.47
N CYS A 19 -3.59 37.84 7.19
CA CYS A 19 -3.94 39.14 6.64
C CYS A 19 -5.33 39.56 7.11
N ALA A 20 -5.38 40.44 8.06
CA ALA A 20 -6.59 41.17 8.42
C ALA A 20 -6.85 42.25 7.38
N PHE A 21 -7.92 42.11 6.58
CA PHE A 21 -8.47 43.21 5.80
C PHE A 21 -9.52 43.95 6.64
N THR A 22 -9.24 45.21 6.90
CA THR A 22 -10.17 46.18 7.48
C THR A 22 -11.35 46.41 6.53
N LEU A 23 -12.56 46.15 7.02
CA LEU A 23 -13.81 46.54 6.37
C LEU A 23 -14.00 48.05 6.49
N ILE A 24 -14.01 48.73 5.36
CA ILE A 24 -14.63 50.04 5.22
C ILE A 24 -16.00 49.79 4.61
N GLY A 25 -17.01 50.15 5.35
CA GLY A 25 -18.40 50.00 4.94
C GLY A 25 -18.77 50.92 3.77
N THR A 26 -19.32 50.33 2.71
CA THR A 26 -20.19 51.03 1.77
C THR A 26 -21.31 50.09 1.36
N ASN A 27 -22.50 50.57 1.47
CA ASN A 27 -23.81 50.10 1.02
C ASN A 27 -23.85 48.83 0.14
N LEU A 28 -24.41 47.76 0.70
CA LEU A 28 -24.92 46.61 -0.05
C LEU A 28 -26.20 47.04 -0.78
N SER A 29 -26.10 47.44 -2.03
CA SER A 29 -27.19 47.27 -2.99
C SER A 29 -27.19 45.78 -3.40
N SER A 30 -28.34 45.14 -3.25
CA SER A 30 -28.60 43.76 -3.63
C SER A 30 -28.28 43.52 -5.10
N PHE A 31 -27.08 43.03 -5.37
CA PHE A 31 -26.83 42.33 -6.65
C PHE A 31 -27.46 40.93 -6.56
N LYS A 32 -28.64 40.79 -7.18
CA LYS A 32 -29.05 39.50 -7.68
C LYS A 32 -27.97 39.04 -8.64
N THR A 33 -27.12 38.13 -8.22
CA THR A 33 -26.34 37.31 -9.12
C THR A 33 -27.33 36.44 -9.86
N SER A 34 -27.76 36.88 -11.04
CA SER A 34 -28.20 35.96 -12.06
C SER A 34 -27.01 35.01 -12.27
N ALA A 35 -27.17 33.74 -11.94
CA ALA A 35 -26.26 32.72 -12.42
C ALA A 35 -26.25 32.88 -13.94
N ALA A 36 -25.17 33.39 -14.49
CA ALA A 36 -24.88 33.28 -15.91
C ALA A 36 -24.88 31.76 -16.16
N GLU A 37 -25.89 31.26 -16.86
CA GLU A 37 -25.81 29.96 -17.50
C GLU A 37 -24.54 29.99 -18.32
N THR A 38 -23.52 29.29 -17.86
CA THR A 38 -22.32 29.04 -18.64
C THR A 38 -22.77 28.23 -19.83
N THR A 39 -22.91 28.91 -20.96
CA THR A 39 -23.19 28.27 -22.26
C THR A 39 -22.08 27.26 -22.48
N LYS A 40 -22.41 25.96 -22.39
CA LYS A 40 -21.44 24.90 -22.68
C LYS A 40 -21.06 24.99 -24.14
N GLU A 41 -19.78 25.24 -24.40
CA GLU A 41 -19.25 25.18 -25.76
C GLU A 41 -19.44 23.79 -26.38
N PRO A 42 -19.67 23.70 -27.69
CA PRO A 42 -19.85 22.41 -28.37
C PRO A 42 -18.55 21.59 -28.30
N LEU A 43 -18.68 20.31 -27.93
CA LEU A 43 -17.56 19.36 -27.91
C LEU A 43 -17.20 18.81 -29.30
N LEU A 44 -17.75 19.36 -30.37
CA LEU A 44 -17.52 18.92 -31.75
C LEU A 44 -16.25 19.60 -32.29
N SER A 45 -15.25 18.81 -32.64
CA SER A 45 -14.01 19.29 -33.21
C SER A 45 -14.12 19.49 -34.73
N GLY A 46 -13.40 20.48 -35.25
CA GLY A 46 -13.29 20.68 -36.69
C GLY A 46 -12.69 19.47 -37.41
N ASP A 47 -11.72 18.82 -36.81
CA ASP A 47 -11.09 17.60 -37.33
C ASP A 47 -12.12 16.45 -37.45
N GLU A 48 -13.05 16.29 -36.46
CA GLU A 48 -14.11 15.28 -36.53
C GLU A 48 -15.06 15.54 -37.69
N VAL A 49 -15.47 16.82 -37.91
CA VAL A 49 -16.35 17.20 -39.00
C VAL A 49 -15.70 16.94 -40.37
N ILE A 50 -14.47 17.42 -40.56
CA ILE A 50 -13.74 17.24 -41.82
C ILE A 50 -13.45 15.76 -42.09
N LYS A 51 -13.03 15.02 -41.07
CA LYS A 51 -12.85 13.57 -41.17
C LYS A 51 -14.14 12.87 -41.63
N GLN A 52 -15.27 13.20 -41.04
CA GLN A 52 -16.51 12.58 -41.43
C GLN A 52 -16.96 12.99 -42.85
N ALA A 53 -16.84 14.28 -43.22
CA ALA A 53 -17.15 14.78 -44.55
C ALA A 53 -16.27 14.12 -45.63
N ALA A 54 -14.97 13.91 -45.34
CA ALA A 54 -14.05 13.29 -46.28
C ALA A 54 -14.37 11.83 -46.63
N LYS A 55 -15.21 11.13 -45.87
CA LYS A 55 -15.75 9.79 -46.25
C LYS A 55 -16.56 9.81 -47.53
N TYR A 56 -17.11 10.96 -47.88
CA TYR A 56 -17.94 11.14 -49.05
C TYR A 56 -17.18 11.62 -50.29
N LEU A 57 -15.85 11.81 -50.20
CA LEU A 57 -15.04 12.19 -51.37
C LEU A 57 -15.23 11.20 -52.51
N GLY A 58 -15.40 11.74 -53.72
CA GLY A 58 -15.67 10.98 -54.94
C GLY A 58 -17.11 10.51 -55.14
N VAL A 59 -18.03 10.83 -54.21
CA VAL A 59 -19.47 10.63 -54.42
C VAL A 59 -19.94 11.62 -55.49
N PRO A 60 -20.67 11.17 -56.54
CA PRO A 60 -21.17 12.06 -57.60
C PRO A 60 -22.20 13.06 -57.05
N TYR A 61 -22.44 14.13 -57.79
CA TYR A 61 -23.50 15.07 -57.46
C TYR A 61 -24.87 14.46 -57.83
N GLY A 62 -25.80 14.50 -56.86
CA GLY A 62 -27.17 14.05 -57.07
C GLY A 62 -28.13 15.10 -56.53
N TRP A 63 -28.94 15.70 -57.39
CA TRP A 63 -29.89 16.75 -56.99
C TRP A 63 -30.86 16.21 -55.94
N ASP A 64 -31.05 16.96 -54.86
CA ASP A 64 -31.91 16.65 -53.72
C ASP A 64 -31.60 15.31 -53.00
N CYS A 65 -30.40 14.79 -53.18
CA CYS A 65 -29.96 13.57 -52.54
C CYS A 65 -29.19 13.87 -51.23
N LYS A 66 -29.72 13.35 -50.10
CA LYS A 66 -29.21 13.64 -48.74
C LYS A 66 -28.47 12.47 -48.11
N GLY A 67 -28.29 11.35 -48.78
CA GLY A 67 -27.66 10.13 -48.22
C GLY A 67 -28.53 9.37 -47.23
N TYR A 68 -29.78 9.80 -47.06
CA TYR A 68 -30.77 9.22 -46.17
C TYR A 68 -32.15 9.18 -46.85
N ASP A 69 -32.94 8.15 -46.53
CA ASP A 69 -34.33 8.04 -46.96
C ASP A 69 -35.25 8.64 -45.89
N GLY A 70 -36.32 9.32 -46.35
CA GLY A 70 -37.33 9.91 -45.46
C GLY A 70 -36.90 11.21 -44.78
N VAL A 71 -35.92 11.93 -45.31
CA VAL A 71 -35.39 13.19 -44.74
C VAL A 71 -36.50 14.23 -44.54
N TYR A 72 -37.48 14.30 -45.46
CA TYR A 72 -38.56 15.28 -45.42
C TYR A 72 -39.84 14.76 -44.77
N SER A 73 -39.92 13.46 -44.45
CA SER A 73 -41.16 12.81 -44.03
C SER A 73 -41.06 12.04 -42.72
N SER A 74 -39.89 11.91 -42.15
CA SER A 74 -39.65 11.12 -40.95
C SER A 74 -38.79 11.87 -39.94
N SER A 75 -39.14 11.78 -38.66
CA SER A 75 -38.30 12.26 -37.54
C SER A 75 -37.05 11.40 -37.34
N ASN A 76 -36.98 10.21 -37.95
CA ASN A 76 -35.83 9.30 -37.86
C ASN A 76 -35.49 8.72 -39.24
N PRO A 77 -34.87 9.53 -40.13
CA PRO A 77 -34.49 9.11 -41.48
C PRO A 77 -33.55 7.92 -41.47
N LYS A 78 -33.70 7.02 -42.43
CA LYS A 78 -32.85 5.83 -42.55
C LYS A 78 -31.62 6.11 -43.39
N LYS A 79 -30.46 5.82 -42.88
CA LYS A 79 -29.18 5.93 -43.60
C LYS A 79 -29.15 5.00 -44.79
N GLN A 80 -28.80 5.54 -45.96
CA GLN A 80 -28.54 4.74 -47.17
C GLN A 80 -27.17 4.05 -47.07
N SER A 81 -27.00 2.91 -47.75
CA SER A 81 -25.70 2.30 -47.91
C SER A 81 -24.77 3.22 -48.70
N MET A 82 -23.45 3.13 -48.47
CA MET A 82 -22.49 3.91 -49.27
C MET A 82 -22.55 3.56 -50.76
N GLU A 83 -22.93 2.33 -51.11
CA GLU A 83 -23.17 1.92 -52.50
C GLU A 83 -24.31 2.69 -53.09
N THR A 84 -25.46 2.79 -52.40
CA THR A 84 -26.61 3.58 -52.81
C THR A 84 -26.27 5.07 -52.95
N VAL A 85 -25.52 5.61 -51.97
CA VAL A 85 -25.06 7.01 -52.00
C VAL A 85 -24.15 7.28 -53.20
N ARG A 86 -23.26 6.35 -53.57
CA ARG A 86 -22.40 6.47 -54.75
C ARG A 86 -23.16 6.37 -56.06
N GLN A 87 -24.29 5.65 -56.10
CA GLN A 87 -25.12 5.54 -57.26
C GLN A 87 -26.04 6.76 -57.43
N ARG A 88 -26.64 7.26 -56.34
CA ARG A 88 -27.59 8.37 -56.35
C ARG A 88 -26.95 9.74 -56.26
N GLY A 89 -25.77 9.81 -55.70
CA GLY A 89 -25.05 11.05 -55.42
C GLY A 89 -25.47 11.72 -54.10
N LEU A 90 -24.86 12.88 -53.88
CA LEU A 90 -25.25 13.86 -52.86
C LEU A 90 -25.34 15.24 -53.49
N ASP A 91 -26.26 16.08 -53.05
CA ASP A 91 -26.17 17.51 -53.32
C ASP A 91 -25.31 18.24 -52.27
N CYS A 92 -25.13 19.54 -52.37
CA CYS A 92 -24.30 20.32 -51.48
C CYS A 92 -24.82 20.29 -50.04
N SER A 93 -26.12 20.40 -49.82
CA SER A 93 -26.75 20.30 -48.52
C SER A 93 -26.79 18.85 -48.01
N GLY A 94 -26.84 17.87 -48.95
CA GLY A 94 -26.74 16.46 -48.64
C GLY A 94 -25.43 16.05 -48.02
N LEU A 95 -24.31 16.61 -48.49
CA LEU A 95 -23.01 16.41 -47.84
C LEU A 95 -23.03 16.93 -46.41
N VAL A 96 -23.56 18.13 -46.17
CA VAL A 96 -23.63 18.72 -44.81
C VAL A 96 -24.58 17.88 -43.95
N TYR A 97 -25.74 17.53 -44.45
CA TYR A 97 -26.72 16.72 -43.73
C TYR A 97 -26.18 15.34 -43.35
N ALA A 98 -25.63 14.61 -44.31
CA ALA A 98 -25.09 13.27 -44.06
C ALA A 98 -23.93 13.30 -43.05
N THR A 99 -23.01 14.26 -43.19
CA THR A 99 -21.88 14.43 -42.29
C THR A 99 -22.32 14.66 -40.84
N LEU A 100 -23.20 15.64 -40.61
CA LEU A 100 -23.66 15.99 -39.27
C LEU A 100 -24.51 14.87 -38.65
N THR A 101 -25.36 14.23 -39.44
CA THR A 101 -26.20 13.12 -38.97
C THR A 101 -25.37 11.89 -38.61
N ASP A 102 -24.36 11.57 -39.40
CA ASP A 102 -23.44 10.46 -39.14
C ASP A 102 -22.62 10.68 -37.84
N LEU A 103 -22.31 11.92 -37.54
CA LEU A 103 -21.67 12.30 -36.28
C LEU A 103 -22.62 12.27 -35.07
N GLY A 104 -23.93 12.09 -35.32
CA GLY A 104 -24.94 12.15 -34.27
C GLY A 104 -25.30 13.58 -33.84
N VAL A 105 -24.90 14.58 -34.61
CA VAL A 105 -25.28 15.98 -34.39
C VAL A 105 -26.77 16.16 -34.70
N ARG A 106 -27.49 16.85 -33.84
CA ARG A 106 -28.88 17.27 -34.02
C ARG A 106 -28.96 18.78 -33.88
N THR A 107 -29.75 19.40 -34.74
CA THR A 107 -29.97 20.84 -34.69
C THR A 107 -31.42 21.17 -34.43
N SER A 108 -31.73 22.29 -33.80
CA SER A 108 -33.07 22.74 -33.51
C SER A 108 -33.19 24.26 -33.57
N GLY A 109 -34.43 24.78 -33.67
CA GLY A 109 -34.69 26.23 -33.70
C GLY A 109 -34.60 26.85 -35.08
N PHE A 110 -34.31 26.08 -36.14
CA PHE A 110 -34.26 26.58 -37.49
C PHE A 110 -35.69 26.98 -38.00
N PRO A 111 -35.80 28.05 -38.77
CA PRO A 111 -37.08 28.64 -39.10
C PRO A 111 -37.84 27.88 -40.21
N SER A 112 -38.00 26.58 -40.08
CA SER A 112 -38.81 25.79 -41.01
C SER A 112 -39.57 24.68 -40.28
N ASN A 113 -40.69 24.27 -40.89
CA ASN A 113 -41.49 23.15 -40.41
C ASN A 113 -40.89 21.77 -40.74
N ASN A 114 -39.66 21.72 -41.20
CA ASN A 114 -39.00 20.46 -41.54
C ASN A 114 -38.54 19.74 -40.29
N PRO A 115 -38.85 18.44 -40.13
CA PRO A 115 -38.46 17.64 -38.99
C PRO A 115 -36.94 17.39 -38.90
N VAL A 116 -36.15 17.78 -39.90
CA VAL A 116 -34.71 17.59 -39.95
C VAL A 116 -33.98 18.89 -40.27
N PRO A 117 -33.75 19.73 -39.28
CA PRO A 117 -33.21 21.08 -39.44
C PRO A 117 -31.85 21.14 -40.17
N GLN A 118 -31.04 20.07 -40.14
CA GLN A 118 -29.76 20.02 -40.84
C GLN A 118 -29.84 20.28 -42.34
N ASN A 119 -31.05 20.25 -42.92
CA ASN A 119 -31.28 20.51 -44.32
C ASN A 119 -31.42 22.01 -44.66
N TYR A 120 -31.59 22.84 -43.64
CA TYR A 120 -31.99 24.24 -43.81
C TYR A 120 -30.97 25.23 -43.33
N TRP A 121 -29.75 25.01 -43.64
CA TRP A 121 -28.70 26.06 -43.51
C TRP A 121 -28.87 27.09 -44.64
N GLU A 122 -30.12 27.51 -44.83
CA GLU A 122 -30.46 28.26 -46.01
C GLU A 122 -30.18 29.74 -45.89
N TYR A 123 -29.76 30.25 -46.95
CA TYR A 123 -29.86 31.51 -47.65
C TYR A 123 -30.54 32.61 -46.84
N GLY A 124 -29.79 33.58 -46.46
CA GLY A 124 -30.29 34.74 -45.76
C GLY A 124 -29.18 35.54 -45.16
N ASP A 125 -29.54 36.48 -44.34
CA ASP A 125 -28.61 37.31 -43.60
C ASP A 125 -28.11 36.67 -42.29
N GLY A 126 -28.51 35.45 -41.98
CA GLY A 126 -28.15 34.72 -40.76
C GLY A 126 -28.94 35.14 -39.51
N SER A 127 -29.71 36.21 -39.54
CA SER A 127 -30.43 36.72 -38.36
C SER A 127 -31.46 35.71 -37.82
N ALA A 128 -32.07 34.93 -38.73
CA ALA A 128 -33.05 33.89 -38.39
C ALA A 128 -32.46 32.72 -37.59
N TYR A 129 -31.14 32.58 -37.55
CA TYR A 129 -30.43 31.45 -36.92
C TYR A 129 -29.79 31.77 -35.56
N LYS A 130 -29.94 32.99 -35.10
CA LYS A 130 -29.35 33.45 -33.82
C LYS A 130 -29.81 32.66 -32.59
N ASN A 131 -30.96 32.02 -32.64
CA ASN A 131 -31.54 31.22 -31.57
C ASN A 131 -31.48 29.71 -31.82
N CYS A 132 -30.78 29.30 -32.88
CA CYS A 132 -30.63 27.87 -33.19
C CYS A 132 -29.60 27.22 -32.26
N THR A 133 -29.85 25.93 -31.98
CA THR A 133 -28.96 25.12 -31.17
C THR A 133 -28.57 23.85 -31.91
N MET A 134 -27.43 23.30 -31.50
CA MET A 134 -27.02 21.94 -31.84
C MET A 134 -26.83 21.10 -30.59
N THR A 135 -27.11 19.80 -30.70
CA THR A 135 -26.85 18.80 -29.68
C THR A 135 -25.87 17.78 -30.24
N TYR A 136 -24.79 17.58 -29.54
CA TYR A 136 -23.75 16.57 -29.83
C TYR A 136 -23.33 15.87 -28.56
N LYS A 137 -23.31 14.52 -28.56
CA LYS A 137 -22.99 13.69 -27.37
C LYS A 137 -23.78 14.10 -26.12
N GLY A 138 -25.05 14.48 -26.28
CA GLY A 138 -25.93 14.90 -25.18
C GLY A 138 -25.75 16.34 -24.68
N ILE A 139 -24.82 17.10 -25.26
CA ILE A 139 -24.59 18.51 -24.91
C ILE A 139 -25.27 19.37 -25.96
N THR A 140 -26.14 20.27 -25.51
CA THR A 140 -26.79 21.26 -26.35
C THR A 140 -26.10 22.59 -26.23
N SER A 141 -25.72 23.17 -27.38
CA SER A 141 -25.02 24.44 -27.49
C SER A 141 -25.69 25.34 -28.50
N PRO A 142 -25.64 26.68 -28.34
CA PRO A 142 -26.09 27.59 -29.39
C PRO A 142 -25.21 27.44 -30.63
N ILE A 143 -25.85 27.65 -31.81
CA ILE A 143 -25.10 27.80 -33.06
C ILE A 143 -24.72 29.27 -33.19
N GLU A 144 -23.43 29.53 -33.37
CA GLU A 144 -22.90 30.87 -33.57
C GLU A 144 -22.93 31.22 -35.08
N VAL A 145 -23.64 32.26 -35.44
CA VAL A 145 -23.57 32.85 -36.77
C VAL A 145 -22.35 33.79 -36.77
N VAL A 146 -21.28 33.36 -37.45
CA VAL A 146 -20.01 34.15 -37.49
C VAL A 146 -20.08 35.29 -38.48
N TYR A 147 -21.00 35.16 -39.46
CA TYR A 147 -21.30 36.22 -40.41
C TYR A 147 -22.80 36.20 -40.77
N GLU A 148 -23.46 37.34 -40.68
CA GLU A 148 -24.84 37.51 -41.06
C GLU A 148 -24.99 37.77 -42.58
N LYS A 149 -24.05 38.54 -43.14
CA LYS A 149 -24.00 38.81 -44.58
C LYS A 149 -22.54 39.11 -44.98
N LEU A 150 -22.07 38.33 -45.95
CA LEU A 150 -20.70 38.44 -46.46
C LEU A 150 -20.73 39.00 -47.87
N ASP A 151 -19.85 39.95 -48.14
CA ASP A 151 -19.66 40.46 -49.51
C ASP A 151 -18.83 39.44 -50.30
N ALA A 152 -19.50 38.74 -51.22
CA ALA A 152 -18.84 37.73 -52.05
C ALA A 152 -17.74 38.30 -52.97
N ASP A 153 -17.81 39.58 -53.27
CA ASP A 153 -16.83 40.21 -54.14
C ASP A 153 -15.54 40.65 -53.38
N SER A 154 -15.65 40.82 -52.07
CA SER A 154 -14.51 41.25 -51.23
C SER A 154 -13.70 40.11 -50.62
N HIS A 155 -14.19 38.86 -50.63
CA HIS A 155 -13.55 37.70 -49.97
C HIS A 155 -13.37 37.85 -48.46
N GLN A 156 -14.01 38.83 -47.80
CA GLN A 156 -13.77 39.18 -46.38
C GLN A 156 -14.04 38.03 -45.42
N TYR A 157 -14.96 37.13 -45.79
CA TYR A 157 -15.29 36.00 -44.90
C TYR A 157 -14.13 35.01 -44.70
N PHE A 158 -13.17 34.92 -45.61
CA PHE A 158 -12.00 34.09 -45.50
C PHE A 158 -10.99 34.61 -44.47
N ASP A 159 -10.98 35.91 -44.27
CA ASP A 159 -10.00 36.55 -43.36
C ASP A 159 -10.50 36.64 -41.93
N SER A 160 -11.72 36.20 -41.66
CA SER A 160 -12.25 36.19 -40.31
C SER A 160 -11.55 35.17 -39.43
N GLU A 161 -11.09 35.62 -38.29
CA GLU A 161 -10.53 34.73 -37.25
C GLU A 161 -11.58 33.78 -36.63
N ASN A 162 -12.87 34.12 -36.80
CA ASN A 162 -13.99 33.32 -36.28
C ASN A 162 -14.42 32.20 -37.23
N LEU A 163 -13.98 32.20 -38.48
CA LEU A 163 -14.21 31.11 -39.41
C LEU A 163 -13.18 30.02 -39.17
N ILE A 164 -13.63 28.94 -38.53
CA ILE A 164 -12.80 27.83 -38.07
C ILE A 164 -13.11 26.54 -38.84
N PRO A 165 -12.20 25.58 -38.92
CA PRO A 165 -12.44 24.29 -39.56
C PRO A 165 -13.70 23.61 -39.03
N GLY A 166 -14.50 23.01 -39.92
CA GLY A 166 -15.80 22.40 -39.62
C GLY A 166 -16.97 23.37 -39.62
N SER A 167 -16.78 24.69 -39.79
CA SER A 167 -17.86 25.64 -39.98
C SER A 167 -18.60 25.33 -41.28
N VAL A 168 -19.94 25.44 -41.25
CA VAL A 168 -20.79 25.38 -42.46
C VAL A 168 -20.85 26.75 -43.08
N VAL A 169 -20.61 26.84 -44.39
CA VAL A 169 -20.78 28.06 -45.15
C VAL A 169 -21.88 27.85 -46.18
N SER A 170 -22.82 28.80 -46.26
CA SER A 170 -23.91 28.81 -47.23
C SER A 170 -23.84 30.07 -48.10
N GLY A 171 -23.84 29.90 -49.39
CA GLY A 171 -23.82 31.00 -50.36
C GLY A 171 -25.17 31.15 -51.10
N THR A 172 -25.64 32.38 -51.28
CA THR A 172 -26.89 32.69 -52.00
C THR A 172 -26.57 33.13 -53.46
N ALA A 173 -27.11 32.41 -54.44
CA ALA A 173 -26.90 32.70 -55.84
C ALA A 173 -27.50 34.05 -56.25
N LYS A 174 -26.86 34.72 -57.27
CA LYS A 174 -27.29 36.02 -57.77
C LYS A 174 -28.57 35.95 -58.60
N ASP A 175 -28.76 34.84 -59.31
CA ASP A 175 -29.75 34.76 -60.40
C ASP A 175 -31.09 34.18 -59.92
N ASN A 176 -31.09 33.17 -59.07
CA ASN A 176 -32.29 32.36 -58.75
C ASN A 176 -32.49 32.07 -57.27
N GLY A 177 -31.69 32.63 -56.44
CA GLY A 177 -31.77 32.36 -54.99
C GLY A 177 -31.31 30.96 -54.56
N ILE A 178 -30.95 30.09 -55.52
CA ILE A 178 -30.43 28.76 -55.20
C ILE A 178 -29.00 28.90 -54.76
N GLY A 179 -28.69 28.33 -53.61
CA GLY A 179 -27.40 28.47 -53.01
C GLY A 179 -26.52 27.26 -53.12
N HIS A 180 -25.40 27.39 -52.49
CA HIS A 180 -24.41 26.32 -52.33
C HIS A 180 -23.90 26.25 -50.90
N MET A 181 -23.61 25.06 -50.43
CA MET A 181 -23.13 24.82 -49.07
C MET A 181 -21.87 23.99 -49.07
N TRP A 182 -21.03 24.25 -48.07
CA TRP A 182 -19.81 23.49 -47.86
C TRP A 182 -19.32 23.57 -46.42
N PHE A 183 -18.36 22.73 -46.08
CA PHE A 183 -17.57 22.90 -44.84
C PHE A 183 -16.29 23.64 -45.13
N TYR A 184 -15.97 24.62 -44.29
CA TYR A 184 -14.69 25.25 -44.30
C TYR A 184 -13.62 24.34 -43.67
N MET A 185 -12.48 24.11 -44.35
CA MET A 185 -11.44 23.22 -43.89
C MET A 185 -10.33 23.93 -43.15
N GLY A 186 -10.10 25.22 -43.40
CA GLY A 186 -8.98 25.98 -42.84
C GLY A 186 -8.07 26.58 -43.93
N LYS A 187 -6.94 27.12 -43.45
CA LYS A 187 -5.89 27.70 -44.33
C LYS A 187 -4.80 26.63 -44.51
N PHE A 188 -4.46 26.32 -45.76
CA PHE A 188 -3.35 25.46 -46.15
C PHE A 188 -2.56 26.13 -47.28
N ASP A 189 -1.21 26.10 -47.16
CA ASP A 189 -0.30 26.75 -48.09
C ASP A 189 -0.23 26.06 -49.47
N SER A 190 -0.64 24.78 -49.52
CA SER A 190 -0.56 24.01 -50.76
C SER A 190 -1.56 22.82 -50.74
N ARG A 191 -1.77 22.22 -51.92
CA ARG A 191 -2.46 20.97 -52.09
C ARG A 191 -1.82 19.83 -51.24
N ASP A 192 -0.51 19.78 -51.19
CA ASP A 192 0.20 18.76 -50.41
C ASP A 192 -0.06 18.93 -48.93
N ALA A 193 -0.13 20.14 -48.39
CA ALA A 193 -0.50 20.40 -47.02
C ALA A 193 -1.91 19.91 -46.68
N VAL A 194 -2.87 20.02 -47.62
CA VAL A 194 -4.22 19.43 -47.46
C VAL A 194 -4.16 17.91 -47.43
N LEU A 195 -3.37 17.31 -48.32
CA LEU A 195 -3.21 15.85 -48.36
C LEU A 195 -2.54 15.34 -47.09
N ASP A 196 -1.53 16.02 -46.57
CA ASP A 196 -0.91 15.65 -45.29
C ASP A 196 -1.86 15.78 -44.11
N TYR A 197 -2.73 16.79 -44.13
CA TYR A 197 -3.80 16.92 -43.14
C TYR A 197 -4.80 15.74 -43.21
N LEU A 198 -5.22 15.32 -44.40
CA LEU A 198 -6.09 14.16 -44.54
C LEU A 198 -5.42 12.86 -44.11
N VAL A 199 -4.12 12.69 -44.38
CA VAL A 199 -3.34 11.53 -43.86
C VAL A 199 -3.34 11.55 -42.35
N LYS A 200 -3.12 12.69 -41.70
CA LYS A 200 -3.21 12.84 -40.24
C LYS A 200 -4.61 12.44 -39.70
N LEU A 201 -5.68 12.70 -40.44
CA LEU A 201 -7.05 12.28 -40.11
C LEU A 201 -7.29 10.79 -40.35
N GLY A 202 -6.32 10.06 -40.90
CA GLY A 202 -6.36 8.60 -41.10
C GLY A 202 -6.79 8.16 -42.49
N TYR A 203 -6.68 9.01 -43.51
CA TYR A 203 -6.95 8.66 -44.91
C TYR A 203 -5.69 8.25 -45.65
N ASP A 204 -5.83 7.33 -46.61
CA ASP A 204 -4.76 7.00 -47.55
C ASP A 204 -4.59 8.15 -48.54
N ARG A 205 -3.34 8.65 -48.70
CA ARG A 205 -3.00 9.79 -49.54
C ARG A 205 -3.40 9.58 -51.00
N ASN A 206 -3.15 8.38 -51.54
CA ASN A 206 -3.44 8.07 -52.94
C ASN A 206 -4.94 7.95 -53.17
N ALA A 207 -5.68 7.40 -52.20
CA ALA A 207 -7.12 7.24 -52.30
C ALA A 207 -7.88 8.58 -52.32
N VAL A 208 -7.39 9.59 -51.57
CA VAL A 208 -8.06 10.90 -51.51
C VAL A 208 -7.53 11.91 -52.52
N SER A 209 -6.29 11.73 -53.00
CA SER A 209 -5.62 12.64 -53.93
C SER A 209 -6.43 13.00 -55.20
N PRO A 210 -7.17 12.07 -55.84
CA PRO A 210 -7.96 12.42 -57.04
C PRO A 210 -9.07 13.45 -56.78
N TYR A 211 -9.46 13.61 -55.52
CA TYR A 211 -10.58 14.49 -55.13
C TYR A 211 -10.15 15.80 -54.50
N VAL A 212 -8.83 16.05 -54.43
CA VAL A 212 -8.24 17.33 -53.97
C VAL A 212 -7.81 18.15 -55.20
N GLY A 213 -8.38 19.34 -55.34
CA GLY A 213 -8.08 20.27 -56.43
C GLY A 213 -6.63 20.69 -56.49
N SER A 214 -6.25 21.35 -57.59
CA SER A 214 -4.86 21.77 -57.85
C SER A 214 -4.27 22.80 -56.86
N GLY A 215 -5.11 23.50 -56.14
CA GLY A 215 -4.70 24.61 -55.26
C GLY A 215 -4.58 25.95 -55.95
N ASN A 216 -4.93 26.05 -57.23
CA ASN A 216 -4.87 27.26 -58.04
C ASN A 216 -6.18 28.05 -58.05
N GLY A 217 -7.11 27.74 -57.15
CA GLY A 217 -8.39 28.44 -57.06
C GLY A 217 -8.23 29.86 -56.49
N ASP A 218 -9.20 30.70 -56.73
CA ASP A 218 -9.26 32.11 -56.34
C ASP A 218 -9.43 32.34 -54.81
N GLY A 219 -9.70 31.27 -54.04
CA GLY A 219 -9.73 31.31 -52.58
C GLY A 219 -8.35 31.30 -51.90
N GLY A 220 -7.25 31.26 -52.68
CA GLY A 220 -5.91 31.27 -52.15
C GLY A 220 -5.60 30.14 -51.18
N LYS A 221 -5.27 30.47 -49.95
CA LYS A 221 -4.95 29.47 -48.89
C LYS A 221 -6.17 28.85 -48.21
N HIS A 222 -7.38 29.33 -48.49
CA HIS A 222 -8.63 28.84 -47.87
C HIS A 222 -9.20 27.66 -48.62
N TRP A 223 -9.41 26.56 -47.92
CA TRP A 223 -9.88 25.32 -48.50
C TRP A 223 -11.26 24.92 -47.93
N ARG A 224 -12.00 24.22 -48.73
CA ARG A 224 -13.34 23.73 -48.42
C ARG A 224 -13.54 22.31 -48.90
N ILE A 225 -14.44 21.58 -48.25
CA ILE A 225 -15.00 20.32 -48.75
C ILE A 225 -16.45 20.52 -49.10
N GLU A 226 -16.80 20.18 -50.31
CA GLU A 226 -18.12 20.45 -50.90
C GLU A 226 -18.58 19.32 -51.82
N CYS A 227 -19.85 19.29 -52.14
CA CYS A 227 -20.38 18.49 -53.24
C CYS A 227 -20.97 19.40 -54.28
N ASN A 228 -20.38 19.49 -55.47
CA ASN A 228 -20.78 20.39 -56.54
C ASN A 228 -21.21 19.66 -57.83
N GLY A 229 -22.03 20.31 -58.64
CA GLY A 229 -22.70 19.68 -59.81
C GLY A 229 -21.74 19.21 -60.92
N SER A 230 -20.50 19.69 -60.97
CA SER A 230 -19.53 19.32 -62.00
C SER A 230 -18.54 18.21 -61.57
N GLN A 231 -18.25 18.09 -60.29
CA GLN A 231 -17.15 17.25 -59.78
C GLN A 231 -17.61 16.23 -58.71
N GLY A 232 -18.85 16.38 -58.19
CA GLY A 232 -19.29 15.64 -57.03
C GLY A 232 -18.67 16.16 -55.74
N CYS A 233 -18.43 15.26 -54.76
CA CYS A 233 -17.84 15.60 -53.49
C CYS A 233 -16.31 15.68 -53.62
N VAL A 234 -15.78 16.90 -53.47
CA VAL A 234 -14.36 17.24 -53.68
C VAL A 234 -13.86 18.23 -52.64
N ILE A 235 -12.55 18.40 -52.57
CA ILE A 235 -11.86 19.44 -51.81
C ILE A 235 -11.20 20.42 -52.79
N ASN A 236 -11.48 21.69 -52.64
CA ASN A 236 -10.86 22.71 -53.46
C ASN A 236 -10.71 24.05 -52.70
N ASN A 237 -10.06 25.04 -53.34
CA ASN A 237 -9.88 26.40 -52.83
C ASN A 237 -10.54 27.45 -53.71
N ASN A 238 -11.54 27.05 -54.50
CA ASN A 238 -12.34 28.01 -55.27
C ASN A 238 -13.33 28.71 -54.35
N THR A 239 -13.51 30.01 -54.52
CA THR A 239 -14.52 30.75 -53.76
C THR A 239 -15.89 30.68 -54.41
N ASP A 240 -16.02 30.41 -55.71
CA ASP A 240 -17.19 30.53 -56.54
C ASP A 240 -17.95 31.86 -56.37
N GLY A 241 -17.30 32.82 -55.64
CA GLY A 241 -18.01 33.95 -55.09
C GLY A 241 -18.33 35.04 -56.08
N LYS A 242 -17.35 35.50 -56.84
CA LYS A 242 -17.49 36.70 -57.67
C LYS A 242 -18.50 36.55 -58.80
N ALA A 243 -18.59 35.39 -59.37
CA ALA A 243 -19.46 35.14 -60.52
C ALA A 243 -20.85 34.68 -60.15
N ARG A 244 -21.01 33.94 -59.06
CA ARG A 244 -22.25 33.18 -58.80
C ARG A 244 -23.02 33.64 -57.57
N PHE A 245 -22.36 33.98 -56.46
CA PHE A 245 -23.05 34.28 -55.20
C PHE A 245 -23.04 35.79 -54.91
N LYS A 246 -24.15 36.27 -54.34
CA LYS A 246 -24.31 37.65 -53.88
C LYS A 246 -23.96 37.85 -52.41
N SER A 247 -24.02 36.77 -51.64
CA SER A 247 -23.67 36.80 -50.22
C SER A 247 -23.41 35.40 -49.72
N PHE A 248 -22.71 35.31 -48.60
CA PHE A 248 -22.47 34.08 -47.84
C PHE A 248 -22.86 34.30 -46.39
N VAL A 249 -23.25 33.21 -45.72
CA VAL A 249 -23.47 33.15 -44.30
C VAL A 249 -22.65 31.96 -43.74
N ALA A 250 -21.93 32.17 -42.67
CA ALA A 250 -21.17 31.11 -42.04
C ALA A 250 -21.66 30.83 -40.65
N TYR A 251 -21.76 29.54 -40.32
CA TYR A 251 -22.24 29.01 -39.04
C TYR A 251 -21.13 28.24 -38.36
N LYS A 252 -20.77 28.67 -37.16
CA LYS A 252 -19.74 28.01 -36.33
C LYS A 252 -20.42 26.88 -35.55
N LEU A 253 -20.06 25.65 -35.87
CA LEU A 253 -20.52 24.43 -35.18
C LEU A 253 -19.48 23.88 -34.22
N THR A 254 -18.23 24.28 -34.44
CA THR A 254 -17.09 23.74 -33.68
C THR A 254 -16.45 24.87 -32.92
N SER A 255 -15.85 24.56 -31.79
CA SER A 255 -14.95 25.49 -31.14
C SER A 255 -13.52 25.30 -31.67
N ARG A 256 -12.65 26.31 -31.44
CA ARG A 256 -11.22 26.15 -31.75
C ARG A 256 -10.65 25.04 -30.87
N ASP A 257 -9.96 24.10 -31.50
CA ASP A 257 -9.20 23.11 -30.75
C ASP A 257 -8.04 23.78 -30.03
N THR A 258 -8.04 23.67 -28.73
CA THR A 258 -6.92 24.12 -27.87
C THR A 258 -6.18 22.91 -27.30
N THR A 259 -4.96 23.15 -26.88
CA THR A 259 -4.15 22.10 -26.25
C THR A 259 -4.34 22.15 -24.74
N PHE A 260 -4.74 21.03 -24.17
CA PHE A 260 -4.77 20.79 -22.73
C PHE A 260 -3.63 19.90 -22.34
N SER A 261 -2.88 20.27 -21.32
CA SER A 261 -1.70 19.52 -20.92
C SER A 261 -1.70 19.22 -19.43
N ILE A 262 -1.15 18.07 -19.09
CA ILE A 262 -0.84 17.72 -17.71
C ILE A 262 0.65 17.47 -17.55
N LYS A 263 1.19 17.79 -16.37
CA LYS A 263 2.54 17.46 -15.95
C LYS A 263 2.44 16.58 -14.70
N LYS A 264 2.97 15.37 -14.77
CA LYS A 264 2.91 14.41 -13.67
C LYS A 264 4.15 14.53 -12.79
N CYS A 265 3.95 14.75 -11.48
CA CYS A 265 5.01 14.87 -10.49
C CYS A 265 4.74 13.98 -9.26
N ILE A 266 5.79 13.67 -8.49
CA ILE A 266 5.66 13.08 -7.16
C ILE A 266 5.04 14.10 -6.21
N ASP A 267 4.06 13.66 -5.40
CA ASP A 267 3.34 14.52 -4.45
C ASP A 267 4.30 15.25 -3.50
N GLY A 268 4.05 16.53 -3.32
CA GLY A 268 4.89 17.42 -2.51
C GLY A 268 6.27 17.74 -3.10
N THR A 269 6.54 17.37 -4.37
CA THR A 269 7.84 17.62 -5.03
C THR A 269 7.67 18.14 -6.46
N SER A 270 8.78 18.58 -7.08
CA SER A 270 8.86 18.87 -8.50
C SER A 270 9.41 17.70 -9.34
N GLN A 271 9.64 16.53 -8.72
CA GLN A 271 10.17 15.36 -9.39
C GLN A 271 9.16 14.82 -10.40
N ILE A 272 9.55 14.78 -11.66
CA ILE A 272 8.71 14.32 -12.77
C ILE A 272 8.53 12.80 -12.72
N VAL A 273 7.30 12.37 -13.05
CA VAL A 273 6.94 10.95 -13.22
C VAL A 273 6.59 10.71 -14.68
N GLY A 274 7.50 10.11 -15.41
CA GLY A 274 7.28 9.67 -16.79
C GLY A 274 7.13 8.17 -16.90
N LYS A 275 8.08 7.52 -17.58
CA LYS A 275 8.13 6.06 -17.74
C LYS A 275 8.44 5.34 -16.42
N SER A 276 7.68 4.31 -16.08
CA SER A 276 8.02 3.45 -14.94
C SER A 276 9.38 2.78 -15.13
N PRO A 277 10.29 2.81 -14.13
CA PRO A 277 11.54 2.07 -14.19
C PRO A 277 11.33 0.56 -13.97
N VAL A 278 10.15 0.13 -13.51
CA VAL A 278 9.84 -1.27 -13.19
C VAL A 278 9.54 -2.09 -14.44
N ASP A 279 8.63 -1.59 -15.31
CA ASP A 279 8.16 -2.32 -16.49
C ASP A 279 8.04 -1.46 -17.75
N GLY A 280 8.37 -0.19 -17.65
CA GLY A 280 8.29 0.73 -18.77
C GLY A 280 6.90 1.30 -19.05
N SER A 281 5.91 1.04 -18.20
CA SER A 281 4.55 1.55 -18.35
C SER A 281 4.46 3.06 -18.13
N PHE A 282 3.41 3.67 -18.68
CA PHE A 282 3.09 5.08 -18.57
C PHE A 282 1.74 5.28 -17.89
N ALA A 283 1.56 6.43 -17.26
CA ALA A 283 0.26 6.82 -16.74
C ALA A 283 -0.73 7.12 -17.86
N LYS A 284 -1.98 6.74 -17.65
CA LYS A 284 -3.10 7.10 -18.52
C LYS A 284 -4.17 7.83 -17.74
N TYR A 285 -4.69 8.89 -18.33
CA TYR A 285 -5.74 9.72 -17.76
C TYR A 285 -6.96 9.74 -18.68
N GLY A 286 -8.15 9.54 -18.13
CA GLY A 286 -9.40 9.85 -18.84
C GLY A 286 -9.65 11.35 -18.76
N VAL A 287 -10.10 11.92 -19.87
CA VAL A 287 -10.54 13.32 -19.95
C VAL A 287 -12.05 13.33 -20.04
N TYR A 288 -12.70 14.17 -19.24
CA TYR A 288 -14.15 14.20 -19.06
C TYR A 288 -14.67 15.62 -19.20
N SER A 289 -15.90 15.75 -19.70
CA SER A 289 -16.60 17.03 -19.81
C SER A 289 -17.33 17.44 -18.52
N ASP A 290 -17.33 16.60 -17.50
CA ASP A 290 -17.99 16.85 -16.23
C ASP A 290 -17.08 16.48 -15.04
N SER A 291 -17.25 17.18 -13.91
CA SER A 291 -16.43 17.01 -12.69
C SER A 291 -16.63 15.66 -11.99
N GLU A 292 -17.72 14.96 -12.28
CA GLU A 292 -18.01 13.64 -11.73
C GLU A 292 -17.37 12.51 -12.57
N CYS A 293 -16.68 12.88 -13.66
CA CYS A 293 -16.01 11.97 -14.59
C CYS A 293 -16.93 10.87 -15.15
N LYS A 294 -18.16 11.24 -15.52
CA LYS A 294 -19.15 10.34 -16.12
C LYS A 294 -19.06 10.31 -17.64
N THR A 295 -18.82 11.47 -18.28
CA THR A 295 -18.81 11.64 -19.73
C THR A 295 -17.38 11.77 -20.22
N LYS A 296 -16.80 10.65 -20.67
CA LYS A 296 -15.44 10.61 -21.20
C LYS A 296 -15.38 11.17 -22.61
N VAL A 297 -14.48 12.11 -22.85
CA VAL A 297 -14.27 12.78 -24.15
C VAL A 297 -12.93 12.46 -24.78
N GLY A 298 -11.99 11.89 -24.01
CA GLY A 298 -10.68 11.51 -24.54
C GLY A 298 -9.78 10.83 -23.52
N GLU A 299 -8.54 10.59 -23.91
CA GLU A 299 -7.48 10.05 -23.04
C GLU A 299 -6.18 10.79 -23.25
N ILE A 300 -5.40 10.96 -22.18
CA ILE A 300 -4.04 11.45 -22.19
C ILE A 300 -3.13 10.32 -21.71
N THR A 301 -2.11 9.98 -22.50
CA THR A 301 -0.99 9.16 -22.04
C THR A 301 0.18 10.08 -21.73
N VAL A 302 0.73 9.96 -20.53
CA VAL A 302 1.87 10.77 -20.09
C VAL A 302 3.15 10.26 -20.76
N GLY A 303 3.94 11.14 -21.34
CA GLY A 303 5.20 10.80 -21.99
C GLY A 303 6.35 10.53 -21.00
N ALA A 304 7.52 10.19 -21.54
CA ALA A 304 8.72 9.95 -20.75
C ALA A 304 9.22 11.20 -20.00
N ASP A 305 8.88 12.37 -20.52
CA ASP A 305 9.15 13.70 -19.96
C ASP A 305 8.16 14.10 -18.85
N GLY A 306 7.23 13.20 -18.51
CA GLY A 306 6.17 13.45 -17.53
C GLY A 306 5.06 14.38 -18.03
N ILE A 307 5.01 14.67 -19.33
CA ILE A 307 4.00 15.55 -19.94
C ILE A 307 3.07 14.70 -20.80
N GLY A 308 1.79 14.99 -20.72
CA GLY A 308 0.78 14.46 -21.61
C GLY A 308 -0.14 15.56 -22.09
N SER A 309 -0.62 15.49 -23.33
CA SER A 309 -1.51 16.51 -23.89
C SER A 309 -2.58 15.91 -24.78
N ILE A 310 -3.65 16.66 -24.94
CA ILE A 310 -4.77 16.35 -25.84
C ILE A 310 -5.24 17.66 -26.48
N LYS A 311 -5.71 17.57 -27.72
CA LYS A 311 -6.42 18.65 -28.39
C LYS A 311 -7.92 18.42 -28.27
N LEU A 312 -8.62 19.39 -27.73
CA LEU A 312 -10.08 19.37 -27.57
C LEU A 312 -10.62 20.77 -27.89
N PRO A 313 -11.89 20.91 -28.21
CA PRO A 313 -12.54 22.20 -28.29
C PRO A 313 -12.29 23.03 -27.04
N ASP A 314 -12.21 24.34 -27.19
CA ASP A 314 -12.02 25.27 -26.09
C ASP A 314 -13.11 25.07 -25.02
N GLY A 315 -12.71 24.97 -23.75
CA GLY A 315 -13.66 24.68 -22.67
C GLY A 315 -12.99 24.23 -21.38
N THR A 316 -13.78 23.84 -20.42
CA THR A 316 -13.33 23.25 -19.15
C THR A 316 -13.51 21.73 -19.18
N TYR A 317 -12.46 21.00 -18.85
CA TYR A 317 -12.44 19.55 -18.77
C TYR A 317 -11.88 19.09 -17.43
N TYR A 318 -12.09 17.82 -17.15
CA TYR A 318 -11.61 17.18 -15.93
C TYR A 318 -10.79 15.95 -16.28
N VAL A 319 -9.70 15.72 -15.55
CA VAL A 319 -8.89 14.52 -15.73
C VAL A 319 -8.84 13.69 -14.46
N LYS A 320 -8.96 12.38 -14.66
CA LYS A 320 -8.81 11.36 -13.61
C LYS A 320 -7.89 10.26 -14.11
N GLU A 321 -7.02 9.78 -13.25
CA GLU A 321 -6.13 8.69 -13.59
C GLU A 321 -6.90 7.39 -13.82
N LEU A 322 -6.61 6.71 -14.94
CA LEU A 322 -7.17 5.40 -15.30
C LEU A 322 -6.19 4.27 -14.95
N SER A 323 -4.90 4.53 -15.13
CA SER A 323 -3.84 3.59 -14.77
C SER A 323 -2.59 4.34 -14.35
N ALA A 324 -2.05 4.00 -13.18
CA ALA A 324 -0.76 4.47 -12.73
C ALA A 324 0.38 3.65 -13.35
N PRO A 325 1.56 4.23 -13.56
CA PRO A 325 2.75 3.47 -13.93
C PRO A 325 3.10 2.49 -12.81
N LYS A 326 3.62 1.32 -13.13
CA LYS A 326 3.95 0.31 -12.11
C LYS A 326 4.95 0.85 -11.09
N GLY A 327 4.72 0.55 -9.82
CA GLY A 327 5.48 1.08 -8.69
C GLY A 327 4.87 2.34 -8.08
N TYR A 328 3.80 2.85 -8.68
CA TYR A 328 3.02 3.97 -8.15
C TYR A 328 1.61 3.54 -7.77
N ALA A 329 0.97 4.31 -6.91
CA ALA A 329 -0.39 4.06 -6.46
C ALA A 329 -1.38 4.78 -7.38
N LEU A 330 -2.46 4.11 -7.80
CA LEU A 330 -3.51 4.75 -8.60
C LEU A 330 -4.15 5.90 -7.82
N SER A 331 -4.10 7.12 -8.41
CA SER A 331 -4.71 8.31 -7.82
C SER A 331 -6.21 8.37 -8.13
N THR A 332 -7.02 8.63 -7.10
CA THR A 332 -8.45 8.90 -7.27
C THR A 332 -8.80 10.37 -7.47
N LYS A 333 -7.79 11.23 -7.43
CA LYS A 333 -7.96 12.68 -7.49
C LYS A 333 -8.38 13.13 -8.89
N VAL A 334 -9.31 14.06 -8.95
CA VAL A 334 -9.77 14.71 -10.18
C VAL A 334 -9.18 16.11 -10.26
N TYR A 335 -8.70 16.50 -11.42
CA TYR A 335 -8.12 17.82 -11.66
C TYR A 335 -8.87 18.51 -12.80
N GLU A 336 -9.08 19.81 -12.67
CA GLU A 336 -9.68 20.64 -13.73
C GLU A 336 -8.59 21.06 -14.72
N LEU A 337 -8.89 20.88 -16.02
CA LEU A 337 -8.06 21.34 -17.14
C LEU A 337 -8.64 22.64 -17.69
N LYS A 338 -7.76 23.58 -18.01
CA LYS A 338 -8.10 24.84 -18.67
C LYS A 338 -7.29 24.99 -19.94
N SER A 339 -7.91 25.62 -20.93
CA SER A 339 -7.29 25.91 -22.23
C SER A 339 -5.91 26.56 -22.09
N ASN A 340 -4.95 26.06 -22.86
CA ASN A 340 -3.57 26.57 -22.90
C ASN A 340 -2.83 26.63 -21.56
N GLN A 341 -3.25 25.83 -20.59
CA GLN A 341 -2.59 25.69 -19.29
C GLN A 341 -2.09 24.25 -19.09
N THR A 342 -0.95 24.12 -18.42
CA THR A 342 -0.45 22.82 -17.97
C THR A 342 -0.80 22.63 -16.50
N VAL A 343 -1.60 21.62 -16.22
CA VAL A 343 -2.02 21.29 -14.85
C VAL A 343 -1.07 20.26 -14.27
N THR A 344 -0.53 20.50 -13.08
CA THR A 344 0.28 19.51 -12.39
C THR A 344 -0.63 18.50 -11.68
N VAL A 345 -0.45 17.22 -12.01
CA VAL A 345 -1.10 16.09 -11.38
C VAL A 345 -0.08 15.33 -10.53
N TYR A 346 -0.50 14.83 -9.38
CA TYR A 346 0.40 14.27 -8.41
C TYR A 346 0.25 12.76 -8.26
N GLU A 347 1.38 12.13 -7.98
CA GLU A 347 1.54 10.69 -7.85
C GLU A 347 2.19 10.32 -6.53
N ASN A 348 1.81 9.18 -5.97
CA ASN A 348 2.44 8.59 -4.80
C ASN A 348 3.08 7.25 -5.15
N TYR A 349 4.15 6.89 -4.43
CA TYR A 349 4.71 5.54 -4.56
C TYR A 349 3.73 4.48 -4.07
N GLN A 350 3.72 3.33 -4.72
CA GLN A 350 3.04 2.17 -4.19
C GLN A 350 3.75 1.70 -2.92
N THR A 351 3.01 1.64 -1.82
CA THR A 351 3.53 1.24 -0.51
C THR A 351 2.72 0.11 0.08
N GLY A 352 3.35 -0.63 0.98
CA GLY A 352 2.72 -1.70 1.74
C GLY A 352 3.15 -1.68 3.20
N LYS A 353 2.94 -2.81 3.89
CA LYS A 353 3.14 -2.95 5.33
C LYS A 353 3.88 -4.23 5.67
N ILE A 354 4.67 -4.18 6.72
CA ILE A 354 5.21 -5.36 7.40
C ILE A 354 4.66 -5.35 8.82
N LYS A 355 4.02 -6.45 9.21
CA LYS A 355 3.51 -6.65 10.57
C LYS A 355 4.33 -7.73 11.26
N VAL A 356 5.04 -7.33 12.30
CA VAL A 356 5.78 -8.24 13.18
C VAL A 356 4.84 -8.76 14.26
N ASN A 357 4.83 -10.09 14.44
CA ASN A 357 4.13 -10.76 15.53
C ASN A 357 5.18 -11.43 16.42
N LYS A 358 5.36 -10.89 17.61
CA LYS A 358 6.35 -11.32 18.59
C LYS A 358 5.74 -12.28 19.60
N THR A 359 6.43 -13.38 19.84
CA THR A 359 6.19 -14.30 20.95
C THR A 359 7.45 -14.46 21.79
N SER A 360 7.34 -14.95 23.01
CA SER A 360 8.45 -15.23 23.91
C SER A 360 8.05 -16.32 24.91
N GLU A 361 8.98 -17.17 25.30
CA GLU A 361 8.76 -18.24 26.28
C GLU A 361 8.38 -17.70 27.67
N ASP A 362 8.90 -16.53 28.04
CA ASP A 362 8.56 -15.84 29.31
C ASP A 362 7.36 -14.92 29.19
N LYS A 363 6.70 -14.89 28.00
CA LYS A 363 5.52 -14.05 27.67
C LYS A 363 5.80 -12.54 27.69
N ILE A 364 7.04 -12.11 27.75
CA ILE A 364 7.43 -10.69 27.65
C ILE A 364 7.54 -10.32 26.18
N VAL A 365 6.50 -9.66 25.64
CA VAL A 365 6.40 -9.32 24.22
C VAL A 365 6.27 -7.81 23.95
N LYS A 366 6.04 -7.01 24.98
CA LYS A 366 5.90 -5.55 24.89
C LYS A 366 7.26 -4.86 24.90
N ASP A 367 7.32 -3.70 24.19
CA ASP A 367 8.49 -2.81 24.12
C ASP A 367 9.75 -3.47 23.51
N ILE A 368 9.57 -4.56 22.77
CA ILE A 368 10.65 -5.22 22.01
C ILE A 368 10.89 -4.44 20.71
N GLU A 369 12.14 -4.05 20.48
CA GLU A 369 12.50 -3.18 19.37
C GLU A 369 12.86 -3.97 18.12
N PHE A 370 12.21 -3.60 17.01
CA PHE A 370 12.48 -4.15 15.67
C PHE A 370 13.02 -3.08 14.75
N LYS A 371 13.95 -3.47 13.90
CA LYS A 371 14.48 -2.69 12.80
C LYS A 371 14.11 -3.33 11.48
N VAL A 372 13.62 -2.52 10.54
CA VAL A 372 13.34 -2.92 9.15
C VAL A 372 14.27 -2.12 8.25
N THR A 373 15.10 -2.78 7.46
CA THR A 373 16.05 -2.14 6.54
C THR A 373 15.74 -2.59 5.12
N GLY A 374 15.45 -1.63 4.23
CA GLY A 374 15.19 -1.89 2.82
C GLY A 374 16.47 -1.95 1.99
N SER A 375 16.46 -2.75 0.92
CA SER A 375 17.53 -2.80 -0.08
C SER A 375 17.70 -1.47 -0.84
N ASP A 376 16.72 -0.56 -0.74
CA ASP A 376 16.75 0.82 -1.25
C ASP A 376 17.47 1.81 -0.31
N GLY A 377 18.02 1.32 0.82
CA GLY A 377 18.68 2.11 1.85
C GLY A 377 17.73 2.70 2.89
N SER A 378 16.44 2.44 2.81
CA SER A 378 15.48 2.88 3.83
C SER A 378 15.66 2.10 5.14
N ALA A 379 15.41 2.75 6.29
CA ALA A 379 15.48 2.11 7.60
C ALA A 379 14.41 2.67 8.52
N TYR A 380 13.78 1.77 9.27
CA TYR A 380 12.69 2.06 10.18
C TYR A 380 12.89 1.29 11.47
N SER A 381 12.53 1.87 12.63
CA SER A 381 12.54 1.18 13.92
C SER A 381 11.21 1.38 14.63
N LYS A 382 10.74 0.34 15.30
CA LYS A 382 9.50 0.38 16.07
C LYS A 382 9.51 -0.67 17.18
N LYS A 383 8.88 -0.35 18.31
CA LYS A 383 8.67 -1.27 19.43
C LYS A 383 7.32 -1.95 19.33
N THR A 384 7.25 -3.18 19.82
CA THR A 384 6.00 -3.94 19.92
C THR A 384 5.07 -3.36 20.99
N ASP A 385 3.77 -3.47 20.74
CA ASP A 385 2.71 -3.16 21.70
C ASP A 385 2.53 -4.27 22.76
N SER A 386 1.50 -4.12 23.60
CA SER A 386 1.14 -5.11 24.63
C SER A 386 0.76 -6.49 24.08
N ASN A 387 0.39 -6.58 22.81
CA ASN A 387 0.04 -7.83 22.12
C ASN A 387 1.24 -8.43 21.38
N GLY A 388 2.42 -7.85 21.50
CA GLY A 388 3.61 -8.28 20.76
C GLY A 388 3.58 -7.89 19.29
N THR A 389 2.83 -6.86 18.89
CA THR A 389 2.71 -6.43 17.50
C THR A 389 3.48 -5.15 17.23
N ALA A 390 4.25 -5.12 16.12
CA ALA A 390 4.80 -3.90 15.56
C ALA A 390 4.46 -3.83 14.07
N GLU A 391 3.78 -2.76 13.64
CA GLU A 391 3.40 -2.55 12.23
C GLU A 391 4.22 -1.43 11.62
N PHE A 392 4.92 -1.71 10.53
CA PHE A 392 5.64 -0.77 9.69
C PHE A 392 4.83 -0.52 8.42
N SER A 393 4.39 0.70 8.20
CA SER A 393 3.58 1.12 7.06
C SER A 393 4.32 2.12 6.18
N GLY A 394 3.82 2.36 4.96
CA GLY A 394 4.46 3.28 4.02
C GLY A 394 5.75 2.75 3.40
N LEU A 395 5.96 1.45 3.44
CA LEU A 395 7.13 0.78 2.89
C LEU A 395 7.00 0.69 1.36
N LYS A 396 7.96 1.19 0.60
CA LYS A 396 7.94 1.15 -0.86
C LYS A 396 7.96 -0.29 -1.37
N VAL A 397 7.13 -0.58 -2.37
CA VAL A 397 7.13 -1.90 -3.02
C VAL A 397 8.31 -2.05 -3.97
N TYR A 398 8.68 -0.98 -4.66
CA TYR A 398 9.78 -0.95 -5.62
C TYR A 398 10.80 0.16 -5.31
N ASP A 399 12.07 -0.14 -5.53
CA ASP A 399 13.11 0.88 -5.63
C ASP A 399 13.00 1.58 -7.00
N MET A 400 12.56 2.81 -7.02
CA MET A 400 12.31 3.55 -8.24
C MET A 400 13.57 4.05 -8.95
N LYS A 401 14.76 3.77 -8.42
CA LYS A 401 16.04 4.00 -9.12
C LYS A 401 16.42 2.79 -9.97
N SER A 402 16.31 1.60 -9.40
CA SER A 402 16.70 0.35 -10.05
C SER A 402 15.55 -0.38 -10.75
N GLY A 403 14.29 -0.03 -10.45
CA GLY A 403 13.09 -0.72 -10.92
C GLY A 403 12.85 -2.09 -10.27
N LYS A 404 13.66 -2.48 -9.28
CA LYS A 404 13.56 -3.79 -8.61
C LYS A 404 12.64 -3.73 -7.39
N PRO A 405 11.97 -4.84 -7.03
CA PRO A 405 11.28 -4.94 -5.75
C PRO A 405 12.23 -4.65 -4.59
N VAL A 406 11.75 -3.93 -3.57
CA VAL A 406 12.52 -3.70 -2.34
C VAL A 406 12.44 -4.96 -1.48
N THR A 407 13.60 -5.51 -1.12
CA THR A 407 13.71 -6.57 -0.12
C THR A 407 13.98 -5.92 1.24
N TYR A 408 13.14 -6.22 2.21
CA TYR A 408 13.24 -5.74 3.57
C TYR A 408 13.82 -6.81 4.48
N THR A 409 14.88 -6.48 5.20
CA THR A 409 15.42 -7.29 6.30
C THR A 409 14.78 -6.82 7.60
N VAL A 410 14.07 -7.71 8.25
CA VAL A 410 13.44 -7.49 9.57
C VAL A 410 14.29 -8.15 10.63
N SER A 411 14.71 -7.42 11.65
CA SER A 411 15.51 -7.93 12.76
C SER A 411 15.04 -7.37 14.09
N GLU A 412 15.06 -8.20 15.12
CA GLU A 412 14.99 -7.73 16.49
C GLU A 412 16.35 -7.12 16.87
N ILE A 413 16.34 -5.96 17.47
CA ILE A 413 17.55 -5.26 17.94
C ILE A 413 17.49 -5.08 19.45
N ASN A 414 18.65 -4.88 20.08
CA ASN A 414 18.77 -4.74 21.52
C ASN A 414 18.17 -5.95 22.28
N VAL A 415 18.38 -7.16 21.73
CA VAL A 415 17.88 -8.41 22.31
C VAL A 415 18.37 -8.56 23.74
N ALA A 416 17.47 -8.78 24.69
CA ALA A 416 17.81 -8.93 26.09
C ALA A 416 18.73 -10.15 26.31
N THR A 417 19.72 -10.01 27.21
CA THR A 417 20.77 -11.01 27.43
C THR A 417 20.24 -12.41 27.72
N ARG A 418 19.04 -12.51 28.32
CA ARG A 418 18.39 -13.77 28.67
C ARG A 418 17.91 -14.60 27.49
N TYR A 419 17.86 -14.02 26.28
CA TYR A 419 17.36 -14.70 25.08
C TYR A 419 18.48 -15.10 24.13
N GLU A 420 18.23 -16.15 23.37
CA GLU A 420 18.94 -16.39 22.12
C GLU A 420 18.58 -15.30 21.10
N THR A 421 19.54 -14.91 20.26
CA THR A 421 19.31 -13.85 19.26
C THR A 421 18.52 -14.43 18.09
N PRO A 422 17.28 -13.95 17.85
CA PRO A 422 16.48 -14.44 16.72
C PRO A 422 17.12 -14.09 15.39
N LYS A 423 17.01 -14.98 14.41
CA LYS A 423 17.53 -14.76 13.07
C LYS A 423 16.70 -13.68 12.36
N ALA A 424 17.38 -12.76 11.67
CA ALA A 424 16.74 -11.80 10.79
C ALA A 424 15.98 -12.50 9.64
N GLN A 425 14.87 -11.89 9.21
CA GLN A 425 14.04 -12.41 8.12
C GLN A 425 14.00 -11.43 6.95
N ASN A 426 14.12 -11.94 5.74
CA ASN A 426 14.02 -11.16 4.52
C ASN A 426 12.63 -11.35 3.90
N VAL A 427 11.98 -10.23 3.56
CA VAL A 427 10.66 -10.23 2.94
C VAL A 427 10.57 -9.20 1.83
N THR A 428 9.70 -9.45 0.85
CA THR A 428 9.35 -8.51 -0.22
C THR A 428 7.85 -8.30 -0.22
N LEU A 429 7.44 -7.06 -0.52
CA LEU A 429 6.03 -6.72 -0.70
C LEU A 429 5.65 -7.01 -2.15
N THR A 430 4.63 -7.83 -2.38
CA THR A 430 4.19 -8.20 -3.72
C THR A 430 2.68 -8.06 -3.85
N SER A 431 2.19 -7.96 -5.08
CA SER A 431 0.74 -7.90 -5.37
C SER A 431 -0.04 -9.15 -4.92
N GLY A 432 0.64 -10.25 -4.60
CA GLY A 432 0.03 -11.45 -4.03
C GLY A 432 -0.25 -11.36 -2.53
N ASN A 433 0.29 -10.33 -1.84
CA ASN A 433 -0.01 -10.10 -0.44
C ASN A 433 -1.31 -9.30 -0.32
N ALA A 434 -2.26 -9.77 0.50
CA ALA A 434 -3.49 -9.02 0.78
C ALA A 434 -3.13 -7.63 1.31
N ASP A 435 -3.70 -6.59 0.72
CA ASP A 435 -3.44 -5.19 1.05
C ASP A 435 -1.94 -4.83 1.13
N LEU A 436 -1.09 -5.51 0.33
CA LEU A 436 0.37 -5.37 0.37
C LEU A 436 0.94 -5.53 1.79
N THR A 437 0.36 -6.42 2.60
CA THR A 437 0.80 -6.68 3.97
C THR A 437 1.51 -8.02 4.09
N VAL A 438 2.71 -8.03 4.66
CA VAL A 438 3.47 -9.24 4.99
C VAL A 438 3.55 -9.38 6.51
N ASN A 439 3.21 -10.57 7.01
CA ASN A 439 3.33 -10.91 8.42
C ASN A 439 4.61 -11.71 8.65
N VAL A 440 5.42 -11.29 9.63
CA VAL A 440 6.61 -12.00 10.09
C VAL A 440 6.44 -12.39 11.56
N LYS A 441 6.98 -13.55 11.93
CA LYS A 441 6.89 -14.06 13.29
C LYS A 441 8.28 -14.17 13.89
N PHE A 442 8.45 -13.65 15.11
CA PHE A 442 9.66 -13.78 15.89
C PHE A 442 9.32 -14.39 17.24
N ASN A 443 10.12 -15.38 17.65
CA ASN A 443 10.03 -15.98 18.98
C ASN A 443 11.33 -15.74 19.73
N ASN A 444 11.26 -15.34 21.01
CA ASN A 444 12.43 -15.30 21.88
C ASN A 444 12.45 -16.56 22.72
N GLU A 445 13.53 -17.32 22.56
CA GLU A 445 13.86 -18.51 23.34
C GLU A 445 14.80 -18.12 24.46
N LEU A 446 14.52 -18.61 25.67
CA LEU A 446 15.36 -18.35 26.82
C LEU A 446 16.69 -19.12 26.71
N LYS A 447 17.78 -18.49 27.09
CA LYS A 447 19.06 -19.19 27.31
C LYS A 447 18.92 -20.12 28.49
N THR A 448 19.15 -21.41 28.25
CA THR A 448 19.01 -22.48 29.24
C THR A 448 20.34 -23.16 29.51
N GLY A 449 20.42 -23.86 30.63
CA GLY A 449 21.52 -24.72 30.99
C GLY A 449 21.03 -25.90 31.81
N SER A 450 21.96 -26.74 32.26
CA SER A 450 21.66 -27.97 33.02
C SER A 450 22.42 -28.06 34.31
N ILE A 451 21.82 -28.68 35.32
CA ILE A 451 22.50 -29.04 36.60
C ILE A 451 22.62 -30.56 36.64
N LYS A 452 23.83 -31.06 36.82
CA LYS A 452 24.14 -32.46 37.08
C LYS A 452 24.52 -32.61 38.55
N ILE A 453 23.78 -33.43 39.29
CA ILE A 453 24.07 -33.78 40.65
C ILE A 453 24.79 -35.14 40.66
N ASN A 454 25.93 -35.22 41.31
CA ASN A 454 26.66 -36.44 41.59
C ASN A 454 26.53 -36.71 43.09
N LYS A 455 25.80 -37.78 43.44
CA LYS A 455 25.62 -38.20 44.80
C LYS A 455 26.69 -39.24 45.18
N GLN A 456 27.31 -39.01 46.32
CA GLN A 456 28.31 -39.94 46.93
C GLN A 456 27.95 -40.14 48.41
N SER A 457 27.68 -41.35 48.80
CA SER A 457 27.51 -41.75 50.20
C SER A 457 28.68 -42.61 50.64
N GLU A 458 29.06 -42.50 51.88
CA GLU A 458 30.23 -43.18 52.46
C GLU A 458 30.07 -44.72 52.44
N ASP A 459 28.84 -45.19 52.44
CA ASP A 459 28.47 -46.61 52.33
C ASP A 459 28.11 -47.06 50.89
N GLY A 460 28.29 -46.16 49.90
CA GLY A 460 27.99 -46.45 48.51
C GLY A 460 26.50 -46.41 48.12
N GLU A 461 25.56 -46.13 49.03
CA GLU A 461 24.14 -45.99 48.73
C GLU A 461 23.80 -44.65 48.12
N ASN A 462 24.00 -44.51 46.81
CA ASN A 462 23.88 -43.21 46.05
C ASN A 462 22.54 -43.04 45.35
N GLY A 463 21.81 -44.11 45.11
CA GLY A 463 20.55 -44.12 44.34
C GLY A 463 19.33 -43.61 45.13
N ASP A 464 18.29 -43.23 44.39
CA ASP A 464 16.96 -42.82 44.90
C ASP A 464 17.01 -41.64 45.93
N ARG A 465 18.01 -40.80 45.82
CA ARG A 465 18.13 -39.57 46.64
C ARG A 465 17.40 -38.41 46.00
N THR A 466 16.54 -37.76 46.79
CA THR A 466 15.70 -36.65 46.29
C THR A 466 16.41 -35.33 46.53
N PHE A 467 16.46 -34.51 45.47
CA PHE A 467 17.01 -33.14 45.53
C PHE A 467 15.91 -32.13 45.16
N GLU A 468 15.85 -31.06 45.95
CA GLU A 468 15.08 -29.87 45.67
C GLU A 468 15.99 -28.79 45.12
N ILE A 469 15.64 -28.17 43.99
CA ILE A 469 16.37 -27.12 43.36
C ILE A 469 15.48 -25.88 43.29
N LYS A 470 15.93 -24.77 43.85
CA LYS A 470 15.20 -23.48 43.85
C LYS A 470 16.01 -22.40 43.19
N GLY A 471 15.37 -21.65 42.27
CA GLY A 471 15.98 -20.49 41.60
C GLY A 471 15.02 -19.82 40.65
N GLY A 472 15.16 -18.52 40.41
CA GLY A 472 14.34 -17.74 39.51
C GLY A 472 12.81 -17.83 39.80
N GLY A 473 12.43 -17.96 41.09
CA GLY A 473 11.05 -18.12 41.51
C GLY A 473 10.45 -19.51 41.24
N LYS A 474 11.25 -20.47 40.72
CA LYS A 474 10.81 -21.84 40.41
C LYS A 474 11.38 -22.84 41.38
N LYS A 475 10.69 -23.96 41.55
CA LYS A 475 11.06 -25.10 42.36
C LYS A 475 10.98 -26.38 41.53
N TYR A 476 12.06 -27.16 41.55
CA TYR A 476 12.20 -28.42 40.86
C TYR A 476 12.50 -29.53 41.89
N SER A 477 12.10 -30.74 41.59
CA SER A 477 12.42 -31.93 42.38
C SER A 477 12.91 -33.02 41.45
N ILE A 478 14.09 -33.57 41.70
CA ILE A 478 14.67 -34.68 40.92
C ILE A 478 15.22 -35.75 41.86
N LYS A 479 15.38 -36.96 41.33
CA LYS A 479 15.96 -38.10 42.06
C LYS A 479 17.16 -38.65 41.32
N THR A 480 18.16 -39.14 42.10
CA THR A 480 19.30 -39.85 41.52
C THR A 480 18.89 -41.26 41.04
N GLY A 481 19.48 -41.67 39.91
CA GLY A 481 19.49 -43.06 39.49
C GLY A 481 20.34 -43.95 40.41
N SER A 482 20.41 -45.23 40.10
CA SER A 482 21.24 -46.21 40.80
C SER A 482 22.74 -45.89 40.77
N ASP A 483 23.15 -45.12 39.73
CA ASP A 483 24.51 -44.59 39.55
C ASP A 483 24.83 -43.35 40.40
N GLY A 484 23.86 -42.87 41.19
CA GLY A 484 24.00 -41.67 41.99
C GLY A 484 23.93 -40.37 41.19
N ILE A 485 23.47 -40.40 39.93
CA ILE A 485 23.42 -39.23 39.05
C ILE A 485 21.95 -38.75 38.87
N ALA A 486 21.77 -37.42 38.93
CA ALA A 486 20.53 -36.77 38.51
C ALA A 486 20.87 -35.57 37.63
N VAL A 487 20.08 -35.35 36.57
CA VAL A 487 20.23 -34.20 35.65
C VAL A 487 18.93 -33.45 35.53
N LEU A 488 18.99 -32.14 35.75
CA LEU A 488 17.90 -31.20 35.47
C LEU A 488 18.32 -30.34 34.29
N SER A 489 17.66 -30.50 33.15
CA SER A 489 17.95 -29.80 31.88
C SER A 489 17.00 -28.65 31.64
N ASP A 490 17.35 -27.80 30.67
CA ASP A 490 16.51 -26.75 30.09
C ASP A 490 15.96 -25.74 31.12
N ILE A 491 16.74 -25.42 32.14
CA ILE A 491 16.39 -24.42 33.14
C ILE A 491 17.03 -23.07 32.80
N PRO A 492 16.31 -21.93 33.02
CA PRO A 492 16.77 -20.61 32.61
C PRO A 492 18.08 -20.20 33.24
N VAL A 493 18.97 -19.54 32.48
CA VAL A 493 20.24 -19.00 32.99
C VAL A 493 20.01 -17.64 33.63
N TYR A 494 19.06 -16.85 33.15
CA TYR A 494 18.78 -15.49 33.59
C TYR A 494 17.32 -15.31 34.02
N ASP A 495 17.10 -14.38 34.92
CA ASP A 495 15.76 -13.94 35.34
C ASP A 495 15.18 -12.90 34.38
N SER A 496 13.99 -12.37 34.68
CA SER A 496 13.32 -11.32 33.90
C SER A 496 14.06 -9.99 33.84
N ASN A 497 14.99 -9.75 34.80
CA ASN A 497 15.81 -8.53 34.86
C ASN A 497 17.16 -8.69 34.13
N ASN A 498 17.40 -9.84 33.48
CA ASN A 498 18.65 -10.24 32.84
C ASN A 498 19.80 -10.52 33.83
N GLU A 499 19.50 -10.76 35.12
CA GLU A 499 20.45 -11.16 36.12
C GLU A 499 20.59 -12.68 36.15
N LYS A 500 21.81 -13.18 36.36
CA LYS A 500 22.05 -14.64 36.48
C LYS A 500 21.30 -15.22 37.66
N ILE A 501 20.56 -16.27 37.42
CA ILE A 501 19.85 -17.00 38.46
C ILE A 501 20.85 -17.81 39.29
N VAL A 502 20.79 -17.63 40.62
CA VAL A 502 21.46 -18.48 41.57
C VAL A 502 20.51 -19.61 41.98
N TYR A 503 20.87 -20.84 41.64
CA TYR A 503 20.12 -22.03 42.00
C TYR A 503 20.66 -22.60 43.32
N THR A 504 19.80 -22.78 44.32
CA THR A 504 20.08 -23.47 45.58
C THR A 504 19.61 -24.90 45.49
N ILE A 505 20.46 -25.85 45.79
CA ILE A 505 20.25 -27.29 45.70
C ILE A 505 20.31 -27.87 47.11
N SER A 506 19.25 -28.56 47.56
CA SER A 506 19.14 -29.18 48.89
C SER A 506 18.80 -30.65 48.73
N GLU A 507 19.50 -31.53 49.43
CA GLU A 507 19.08 -32.93 49.57
C GLU A 507 17.88 -33.04 50.53
N LYS A 508 16.85 -33.77 50.16
CA LYS A 508 15.64 -33.97 50.99
C LYS A 508 15.50 -35.42 51.45
N ASN A 509 14.83 -35.59 52.58
CA ASN A 509 14.58 -36.90 53.17
C ASN A 509 15.87 -37.72 53.39
N VAL A 510 16.92 -37.01 53.87
CA VAL A 510 18.19 -37.64 54.16
C VAL A 510 17.98 -38.69 55.27
N PRO A 511 18.34 -39.98 55.04
CA PRO A 511 18.18 -41.01 56.05
C PRO A 511 18.92 -40.67 57.35
N VAL A 512 18.38 -41.09 58.51
CA VAL A 512 18.90 -40.75 59.85
C VAL A 512 20.34 -41.16 60.07
N LYS A 513 20.81 -42.19 59.35
CA LYS A 513 22.21 -42.67 59.42
C LYS A 513 23.23 -41.67 58.85
N TYR A 514 22.79 -40.60 58.16
CA TYR A 514 23.70 -39.62 57.56
C TYR A 514 23.64 -38.27 58.27
N VAL A 515 24.77 -37.56 58.21
CA VAL A 515 24.82 -36.13 58.48
C VAL A 515 24.18 -35.41 57.28
N VAL A 516 23.19 -34.55 57.54
CA VAL A 516 22.51 -33.77 56.48
C VAL A 516 23.57 -32.85 55.81
N PRO A 517 23.80 -33.02 54.50
CA PRO A 517 24.78 -32.14 53.82
C PRO A 517 24.24 -30.73 53.72
N ALA A 518 25.15 -29.74 53.68
CA ALA A 518 24.79 -28.36 53.46
C ALA A 518 24.26 -28.15 52.04
N ASP A 519 23.34 -27.19 51.89
CA ASP A 519 22.85 -26.72 50.61
C ASP A 519 24.03 -26.19 49.75
N GLN A 520 23.95 -26.40 48.44
CA GLN A 520 24.91 -25.88 47.48
C GLN A 520 24.26 -24.90 46.54
N THR A 521 25.00 -23.90 46.09
CA THR A 521 24.52 -22.91 45.12
C THR A 521 25.32 -22.97 43.84
N VAL A 522 24.64 -22.77 42.71
CA VAL A 522 25.28 -22.70 41.38
C VAL A 522 24.64 -21.63 40.53
N THR A 523 25.43 -21.04 39.62
CA THR A 523 24.99 -20.24 38.50
C THR A 523 25.29 -20.98 37.20
N LEU A 524 24.41 -20.87 36.23
CA LEU A 524 24.54 -21.57 34.94
C LEU A 524 25.21 -20.72 33.87
N THR A 525 25.69 -21.40 32.85
CA THR A 525 26.10 -20.83 31.56
C THR A 525 25.18 -21.45 30.49
N ALA A 526 24.79 -20.66 29.49
CA ALA A 526 23.97 -21.14 28.36
C ALA A 526 24.63 -22.37 27.72
N ASP A 527 23.81 -23.34 27.35
CA ASP A 527 24.16 -24.58 26.65
C ASP A 527 25.19 -25.44 27.41
N ALA A 528 25.37 -25.19 28.70
CA ALA A 528 26.36 -25.92 29.52
C ALA A 528 25.70 -26.67 30.69
N THR A 529 26.34 -27.77 31.07
CA THR A 529 25.99 -28.54 32.27
C THR A 529 26.94 -28.19 33.43
N LYS A 530 26.37 -27.72 34.53
CA LYS A 530 27.12 -27.48 35.77
C LYS A 530 26.98 -28.68 36.71
N SER A 531 28.10 -29.29 37.08
CA SER A 531 28.11 -30.42 37.99
C SER A 531 28.31 -29.97 39.46
N VAL A 532 27.54 -30.56 40.35
CA VAL A 532 27.68 -30.45 41.82
C VAL A 532 27.77 -31.83 42.45
N THR A 533 28.48 -31.96 43.56
CA THR A 533 28.65 -33.24 44.26
C THR A 533 28.17 -33.12 45.70
N PHE A 534 27.22 -33.96 46.07
CA PHE A 534 26.75 -34.08 47.44
C PHE A 534 27.32 -35.34 48.07
N LYS A 535 28.01 -35.14 49.24
CA LYS A 535 28.63 -36.24 50.01
C LYS A 535 27.86 -36.46 51.28
N ASN A 536 27.36 -37.67 51.51
CA ASN A 536 26.75 -38.08 52.78
C ASN A 536 27.76 -38.84 53.61
N ARG A 537 28.03 -38.29 54.78
CA ARG A 537 28.85 -38.94 55.79
C ARG A 537 27.95 -39.69 56.76
N LEU A 538 28.37 -40.88 57.18
CA LEU A 538 27.68 -41.63 58.21
C LEU A 538 27.76 -40.90 59.54
N LYS A 539 26.62 -40.80 60.22
CA LYS A 539 26.60 -40.45 61.64
C LYS A 539 27.10 -41.63 62.42
N LYS A 540 27.99 -41.36 63.36
CA LYS A 540 28.49 -42.37 64.22
C LYS A 540 28.22 -41.98 65.64
N PHE A 541 28.10 -42.99 66.53
CA PHE A 541 27.98 -42.82 67.96
C PHE A 541 28.88 -43.78 68.66
N THR A 542 29.28 -43.48 69.91
CA THR A 542 29.85 -44.36 70.90
C THR A 542 28.95 -44.36 72.13
N ALA A 543 28.85 -45.46 72.81
CA ALA A 543 28.17 -45.54 74.10
C ALA A 543 29.18 -45.65 75.22
N GLU A 544 28.95 -44.91 76.25
CA GLU A 544 29.71 -45.02 77.52
C GLU A 544 28.73 -45.57 78.53
N ILE A 545 29.12 -46.69 79.15
CA ILE A 545 28.28 -47.46 80.09
C ILE A 545 28.95 -47.53 81.39
N VAL A 546 28.23 -47.29 82.46
CA VAL A 546 28.66 -47.44 83.83
C VAL A 546 27.67 -48.37 84.55
N LYS A 547 28.10 -49.59 84.83
CA LYS A 547 27.37 -50.54 85.65
C LYS A 547 27.35 -50.02 87.08
N LYS A 548 26.13 -50.03 87.65
CA LYS A 548 25.96 -49.62 89.06
C LYS A 548 25.13 -50.65 89.79
N ASP A 549 25.33 -50.79 91.13
CA ASP A 549 24.34 -51.47 91.97
C ASP A 549 23.07 -50.64 92.01
N SER A 550 21.92 -51.34 92.00
CA SER A 550 20.59 -50.70 91.92
C SER A 550 20.19 -49.98 93.22
N GLU A 551 20.74 -50.38 94.35
CA GLU A 551 20.39 -49.84 95.69
C GLU A 551 21.40 -48.77 96.14
N THR A 552 22.67 -49.03 95.95
CA THR A 552 23.78 -48.20 96.55
C THR A 552 24.54 -47.39 95.52
N GLY A 553 24.46 -47.74 94.21
CA GLY A 553 25.19 -47.15 93.09
C GLY A 553 26.65 -47.59 93.05
N THR A 554 27.15 -48.31 94.03
CA THR A 554 28.55 -48.80 94.14
C THR A 554 28.53 -50.27 94.44
N ALA A 555 29.67 -51.02 94.27
CA ALA A 555 29.72 -52.46 94.57
C ALA A 555 29.43 -52.69 96.06
N GLN A 556 28.65 -53.75 96.37
CA GLN A 556 28.27 -54.15 97.76
C GLN A 556 28.91 -55.48 98.18
N GLY A 557 29.42 -55.52 99.46
CA GLY A 557 30.03 -56.72 100.03
C GLY A 557 31.23 -57.17 99.16
N ASP A 558 31.26 -58.50 98.94
CA ASP A 558 32.29 -59.11 98.07
C ASP A 558 31.91 -59.06 96.55
N GLY A 559 30.78 -58.42 96.16
CA GLY A 559 30.36 -58.25 94.78
C GLY A 559 31.27 -57.27 94.05
N THR A 560 31.43 -57.50 92.76
CA THR A 560 32.21 -56.62 91.89
C THR A 560 31.38 -56.06 90.71
N LEU A 561 31.57 -54.84 90.30
CA LEU A 561 31.01 -54.23 89.11
C LEU A 561 31.82 -54.52 87.85
N SER A 562 32.98 -55.06 88.03
CA SER A 562 33.87 -55.54 86.96
C SER A 562 33.46 -56.91 86.49
N GLY A 563 33.57 -57.13 85.17
CA GLY A 563 33.28 -58.41 84.55
C GLY A 563 31.86 -58.57 84.05
N ALA A 564 30.99 -57.57 84.23
CA ALA A 564 29.68 -57.59 83.53
C ALA A 564 29.89 -57.56 82.01
N VAL A 565 29.29 -58.46 81.31
CA VAL A 565 29.36 -58.56 79.85
C VAL A 565 28.10 -57.99 79.22
N TYR A 566 28.25 -57.01 78.39
CA TYR A 566 27.18 -56.38 77.64
C TYR A 566 27.28 -56.70 76.14
N GLY A 567 26.20 -57.06 75.54
CA GLY A 567 26.08 -57.20 74.10
C GLY A 567 25.49 -55.93 73.44
N ILE A 568 26.15 -55.46 72.39
CA ILE A 568 25.59 -54.45 71.49
C ILE A 568 24.91 -55.17 70.35
N PHE A 569 23.60 -54.94 70.20
CA PHE A 569 22.79 -55.58 69.20
C PHE A 569 22.29 -54.57 68.15
N ASN A 570 22.19 -55.00 66.89
CA ASN A 570 21.47 -54.31 65.83
C ASN A 570 20.24 -55.16 65.43
N GLY A 571 19.08 -54.76 65.89
CA GLY A 571 17.93 -55.65 65.91
C GLY A 571 18.17 -56.88 66.81
N GLU A 572 18.08 -58.11 66.29
CA GLU A 572 18.36 -59.34 67.00
C GLU A 572 19.81 -59.86 66.84
N GLU A 573 20.63 -59.19 66.00
CA GLU A 573 22.01 -59.58 65.72
C GLU A 573 22.95 -59.02 66.77
N LEU A 574 23.69 -59.93 67.48
CA LEU A 574 24.77 -59.54 68.36
C LEU A 574 26.00 -59.08 67.53
N VAL A 575 26.30 -57.78 67.56
CA VAL A 575 27.41 -57.17 66.79
C VAL A 575 28.75 -57.22 67.55
N ASP A 576 28.75 -56.87 68.85
CA ASP A 576 29.92 -56.85 69.71
C ASP A 576 29.58 -57.11 71.16
N THR A 577 30.58 -57.49 71.90
CA THR A 577 30.49 -57.63 73.36
C THR A 577 31.53 -56.77 74.04
N TYR A 578 31.18 -56.21 75.19
CA TYR A 578 32.07 -55.39 76.04
C TYR A 578 31.98 -55.85 77.49
N THR A 579 33.12 -55.85 78.19
CA THR A 579 33.17 -56.23 79.58
C THR A 579 33.51 -54.98 80.40
N THR A 580 32.82 -54.77 81.52
CA THR A 580 33.12 -53.67 82.47
C THR A 580 34.43 -53.86 83.17
N ASP A 581 35.15 -52.72 83.38
CA ASP A 581 36.40 -52.62 84.15
C ASP A 581 36.14 -52.57 85.65
N GLU A 582 37.18 -52.32 86.46
CA GLU A 582 37.11 -52.22 87.91
C GLU A 582 36.19 -51.13 88.43
N ASN A 583 35.85 -50.11 87.59
CA ASN A 583 34.94 -49.03 87.91
C ASN A 583 33.52 -49.34 87.38
N GLY A 584 33.28 -50.53 86.83
CA GLY A 584 32.01 -50.89 86.14
C GLY A 584 31.86 -50.22 84.79
N TYR A 585 32.90 -49.67 84.17
CA TYR A 585 32.84 -48.86 82.99
C TYR A 585 33.34 -49.61 81.76
N PHE A 586 32.71 -49.32 80.62
CA PHE A 586 33.32 -49.55 79.33
C PHE A 586 32.84 -48.48 78.33
N ARG A 587 33.59 -48.32 77.26
CA ARG A 587 33.26 -47.49 76.11
C ARG A 587 33.27 -48.36 74.85
N THR A 588 32.26 -48.18 74.03
CA THR A 588 32.18 -48.91 72.76
C THR A 588 33.11 -48.28 71.72
N LYS A 589 33.39 -49.03 70.64
CA LYS A 589 33.88 -48.48 69.40
C LYS A 589 32.76 -47.63 68.74
N GLU A 590 33.11 -46.93 67.68
CA GLU A 590 32.12 -46.17 66.86
C GLU A 590 31.23 -47.12 66.10
N TYR A 591 29.90 -46.90 66.16
CA TYR A 591 28.89 -47.55 65.37
C TYR A 591 28.18 -46.52 64.47
N ILE A 592 27.59 -46.99 63.32
CA ILE A 592 26.78 -46.16 62.46
C ILE A 592 25.44 -45.94 63.13
N CYS A 593 24.97 -44.69 63.25
CA CYS A 593 23.66 -44.38 63.81
C CYS A 593 22.55 -45.07 63.04
N GLY A 594 21.59 -45.66 63.75
CA GLY A 594 20.41 -46.32 63.22
C GLY A 594 19.37 -46.48 64.33
N ASP A 595 18.19 -46.96 64.01
CA ASP A 595 17.06 -47.00 64.95
C ASP A 595 16.97 -48.34 65.73
N ASN A 596 17.83 -49.35 65.39
CA ASN A 596 17.71 -50.70 65.90
C ASN A 596 18.80 -51.11 66.90
N TRP A 597 19.59 -50.13 67.36
CA TRP A 597 20.65 -50.42 68.31
C TRP A 597 20.07 -50.58 69.70
N THR A 598 20.41 -51.73 70.36
CA THR A 598 20.11 -52.00 71.77
C THR A 598 21.36 -52.46 72.50
N LEU A 599 21.38 -52.18 73.78
CA LEU A 599 22.37 -52.66 74.72
C LEU A 599 21.70 -53.62 75.73
N ARG A 600 22.26 -54.83 75.89
CA ARG A 600 21.70 -55.83 76.79
C ARG A 600 22.86 -56.39 77.62
N GLU A 601 22.63 -56.60 78.94
CA GLU A 601 23.55 -57.36 79.75
C GLU A 601 23.35 -58.87 79.40
N ILE A 602 24.43 -59.53 79.02
CA ILE A 602 24.41 -60.99 78.68
C ILE A 602 25.03 -61.85 79.68
N SER A 603 25.83 -61.29 80.61
CA SER A 603 26.38 -61.98 81.81
C SER A 603 26.62 -60.94 82.92
N ALA A 604 26.01 -61.25 84.10
CA ALA A 604 26.19 -60.40 85.25
C ALA A 604 27.56 -60.64 85.86
N PRO A 605 28.16 -59.65 86.58
CA PRO A 605 29.39 -59.77 87.28
C PRO A 605 29.20 -60.57 88.62
N GLU A 606 30.25 -61.05 89.21
CA GLU A 606 30.19 -61.85 90.41
C GLU A 606 29.45 -61.11 91.53
N GLY A 607 28.50 -61.79 92.13
CA GLY A 607 27.69 -61.26 93.23
C GLY A 607 26.42 -60.56 92.80
N TYR A 608 26.10 -60.49 91.50
CA TYR A 608 24.88 -59.82 90.92
C TYR A 608 24.02 -60.74 90.04
N LEU A 609 22.80 -60.40 90.00
CA LEU A 609 21.87 -61.00 89.03
C LEU A 609 21.89 -60.33 87.68
N LEU A 610 21.58 -61.11 86.66
CA LEU A 610 21.51 -60.56 85.31
C LEU A 610 20.40 -59.49 85.21
N ASP A 611 20.75 -58.33 84.63
CA ASP A 611 19.76 -57.31 84.29
C ASP A 611 19.16 -57.64 82.88
N GLU A 612 17.91 -58.04 82.83
CA GLU A 612 17.21 -58.42 81.62
C GLU A 612 16.58 -57.22 80.91
N THR A 613 16.82 -56.00 81.38
CA THR A 613 16.34 -54.78 80.69
C THR A 613 17.13 -54.50 79.39
N VAL A 614 16.41 -53.90 78.37
CA VAL A 614 16.95 -53.63 77.08
C VAL A 614 16.95 -52.13 76.81
#